data_962200da8008417f269c4623ab362bb7
#
_entry.id   962200da8008417f269c4623ab362bb7
#
_cell.length_a   1.000
_cell.length_b   1.000
_cell.length_c   1.000
_cell.angle_alpha   90.00
_cell.angle_beta   90.00
_cell.angle_gamma   90.00
#
_symmetry.space_group_name_H-M   'P 1'
#
loop_
_entity.id
_entity.type
_entity.pdbx_description
1 polymer ?
#
loop_
_entity_poly.entity_id
_entity_poly.type
_entity_poly.pdbx_seq_one_letter_code
_entity_poly.pdbx_strand_id
1 'polypeptide(L)'
;MEKFDKNAIESAYCIFHQKLRVYIYSVSPVQKDEIETAVASYAMDMNRDLYEYLAAGKTDYLMDHLSFRTDLEDAVNKLEKIL
;
A
#
# COMPACT_ATOMS: atom_id res chain seq x y z
N MET A 1 14.72 3.29 -18.21
CA MET A 1 15.34 2.28 -17.33
C MET A 1 14.45 2.03 -16.14
N GLU A 2 14.08 0.79 -15.96
CA GLU A 2 13.21 0.45 -14.85
C GLU A 2 14.03 0.29 -13.57
N LYS A 3 13.61 0.98 -12.53
CA LYS A 3 14.28 0.93 -11.25
C LYS A 3 13.81 -0.27 -10.42
N PHE A 4 12.62 -0.77 -10.70
CA PHE A 4 11.99 -1.82 -9.91
C PHE A 4 11.60 -3.00 -10.78
N ASP A 5 11.59 -4.19 -10.18
CA ASP A 5 11.12 -5.40 -10.85
C ASP A 5 9.63 -5.25 -11.15
N LYS A 6 9.27 -5.52 -12.41
CA LYS A 6 7.88 -5.44 -12.85
C LYS A 6 6.96 -6.35 -12.03
N ASN A 7 7.43 -7.54 -11.70
CA ASN A 7 6.64 -8.46 -10.88
C ASN A 7 6.37 -7.91 -9.48
N ALA A 8 7.35 -7.21 -8.91
CA ALA A 8 7.18 -6.58 -7.61
C ALA A 8 6.12 -5.47 -7.67
N ILE A 9 6.14 -4.68 -8.75
CA ILE A 9 5.16 -3.61 -8.96
C ILE A 9 3.76 -4.20 -9.12
N GLU A 10 3.61 -5.22 -9.95
CA GLU A 10 2.31 -5.85 -10.19
C GLU A 10 1.74 -6.48 -8.91
N SER A 11 2.59 -7.18 -8.15
CA SER A 11 2.15 -7.81 -6.91
C SER A 11 1.69 -6.77 -5.89
N ALA A 12 2.46 -5.71 -5.73
CA ALA A 12 2.10 -4.64 -4.81
C ALA A 12 0.80 -3.95 -5.25
N TYR A 13 0.67 -3.68 -6.55
CA TYR A 13 -0.54 -3.06 -7.07
C TYR A 13 -1.78 -3.92 -6.80
N CYS A 14 -1.70 -5.20 -7.11
CA CYS A 14 -2.82 -6.13 -6.90
C CYS A 14 -3.25 -6.16 -5.44
N ILE A 15 -2.28 -6.29 -4.54
CA ILE A 15 -2.58 -6.38 -3.11
C ILE A 15 -3.16 -5.08 -2.59
N PHE A 16 -2.52 -3.97 -2.88
CA PHE A 16 -2.98 -2.67 -2.36
C PHE A 16 -4.31 -2.27 -2.95
N HIS A 17 -4.52 -2.51 -4.24
CA HIS A 17 -5.79 -2.19 -4.89
C HIS A 17 -6.93 -2.99 -4.29
N GLN A 18 -6.72 -4.30 -4.10
CA GLN A 18 -7.72 -5.16 -3.50
C GLN A 18 -8.05 -4.75 -2.08
N LYS A 19 -7.01 -4.51 -1.27
CA LYS A 19 -7.20 -4.10 0.12
C LYS A 19 -7.88 -2.76 0.23
N LEU A 20 -7.55 -1.83 -0.67
CA LEU A 20 -8.20 -0.52 -0.69
C LEU A 20 -9.70 -0.64 -0.94
N ARG A 21 -10.08 -1.46 -1.91
CA ARG A 21 -11.50 -1.67 -2.23
C ARG A 21 -12.25 -2.25 -1.04
N VAL A 22 -11.70 -3.28 -0.42
CA VAL A 22 -12.33 -3.90 0.75
C VAL A 22 -12.42 -2.91 1.90
N TYR A 23 -11.36 -2.13 2.10
CA TYR A 23 -11.31 -1.14 3.19
C TYR A 23 -12.39 -0.08 3.02
N ILE A 24 -12.57 0.44 1.81
CA ILE A 24 -13.56 1.48 1.53
C ILE A 24 -14.98 0.97 1.79
N TYR A 25 -15.26 -0.27 1.41
CA TYR A 25 -16.59 -0.83 1.55
C TYR A 25 -16.84 -1.50 2.89
N SER A 26 -15.83 -1.62 3.73
CA SER A 26 -15.98 -2.23 5.05
C SER A 26 -16.65 -1.26 6.02
N VAL A 27 -17.63 -1.76 6.76
CA VAL A 27 -18.28 -0.98 7.80
C VAL A 27 -17.86 -1.44 9.20
N SER A 28 -17.12 -2.55 9.29
CA SER A 28 -16.68 -3.09 10.56
C SER A 28 -15.32 -2.51 10.96
N PRO A 29 -15.20 -1.89 12.16
CA PRO A 29 -13.90 -1.43 12.64
C PRO A 29 -12.88 -2.56 12.78
N VAL A 30 -13.33 -3.75 13.17
CA VAL A 30 -12.43 -4.91 13.31
C VAL A 30 -11.86 -5.31 11.96
N GLN A 31 -12.70 -5.34 10.93
CA GLN A 31 -12.25 -5.67 9.58
C GLN A 31 -11.27 -4.63 9.05
N LYS A 32 -11.54 -3.35 9.30
CA LYS A 32 -10.62 -2.28 8.90
C LYS A 32 -9.28 -2.41 9.58
N ASP A 33 -9.27 -2.74 10.87
CA ASP A 33 -8.01 -2.95 11.61
C ASP A 33 -7.23 -4.13 11.05
N GLU A 34 -7.91 -5.20 10.67
CA GLU A 34 -7.26 -6.35 10.06
C GLU A 34 -6.61 -5.99 8.73
N ILE A 35 -7.28 -5.18 7.92
CA ILE A 35 -6.74 -4.71 6.65
C ILE A 35 -5.52 -3.83 6.88
N GLU A 36 -5.59 -2.90 7.82
CA GLU A 36 -4.47 -2.04 8.16
C GLU A 36 -3.25 -2.86 8.59
N THR A 37 -3.48 -3.86 9.42
CA THR A 37 -2.39 -4.74 9.88
C THR A 37 -1.80 -5.53 8.71
N ALA A 38 -2.63 -6.07 7.84
CA ALA A 38 -2.18 -6.85 6.70
C ALA A 38 -1.37 -5.99 5.73
N VAL A 39 -1.83 -4.78 5.45
CA VAL A 39 -1.12 -3.86 4.55
C VAL A 39 0.21 -3.42 5.17
N ALA A 40 0.22 -3.09 6.45
CA ALA A 40 1.44 -2.70 7.13
C ALA A 40 2.48 -3.83 7.10
N SER A 41 2.03 -5.05 7.36
CA SER A 41 2.90 -6.22 7.31
C SER A 41 3.49 -6.43 5.92
N TYR A 42 2.66 -6.30 4.89
CA TYR A 42 3.14 -6.42 3.52
C TYR A 42 4.15 -5.31 3.19
N ALA A 43 3.87 -4.09 3.62
CA ALA A 43 4.75 -2.95 3.37
C ALA A 43 6.12 -3.15 4.00
N MET A 44 6.18 -3.81 5.15
CA MET A 44 7.46 -4.11 5.81
C MET A 44 8.25 -5.19 5.07
N ASP A 45 7.57 -6.11 4.40
CA ASP A 45 8.19 -7.24 3.72
C ASP A 45 8.48 -7.00 2.25
N MET A 46 7.86 -5.97 1.65
CA MET A 46 8.02 -5.71 0.23
C MET A 46 9.41 -5.14 -0.09
N ASN A 47 9.71 -5.02 -1.39
CA ASN A 47 10.95 -4.43 -1.84
C ASN A 47 11.15 -3.06 -1.21
N ARG A 48 12.30 -2.89 -0.55
CA ARG A 48 12.58 -1.67 0.22
C ARG A 48 12.59 -0.43 -0.66
N ASP A 49 13.23 -0.52 -1.82
CA ASP A 49 13.32 0.62 -2.74
C ASP A 49 11.95 1.03 -3.24
N LEU A 50 11.10 0.05 -3.52
CA LEU A 50 9.74 0.33 -3.97
C LEU A 50 8.93 0.99 -2.86
N TYR A 51 9.06 0.50 -1.63
CA TYR A 51 8.39 1.11 -0.48
C TYR A 51 8.85 2.56 -0.30
N GLU A 52 10.15 2.81 -0.36
CA GLU A 52 10.68 4.16 -0.20
C GLU A 52 10.21 5.10 -1.31
N TYR A 53 10.08 4.58 -2.53
CA TYR A 53 9.52 5.35 -3.63
C TYR A 53 8.09 5.77 -3.35
N LEU A 54 7.27 4.83 -2.86
CA LEU A 54 5.87 5.11 -2.54
C LEU A 54 5.74 6.07 -1.38
N ALA A 55 6.54 5.87 -0.34
CA ALA A 55 6.50 6.70 0.86
C ALA A 55 6.95 8.13 0.61
N ALA A 56 7.87 8.32 -0.34
CA ALA A 56 8.41 9.64 -0.69
C ALA A 56 8.91 10.41 0.53
N GLY A 57 9.58 9.69 1.44
CA GLY A 57 10.15 10.29 2.64
C GLY A 57 9.18 10.44 3.81
N LYS A 58 7.93 10.02 3.64
CA LYS A 58 6.95 10.11 4.72
C LYS A 58 7.24 9.03 5.77
N THR A 59 7.25 9.44 7.04
CA THR A 59 7.40 8.53 8.16
C THR A 59 6.09 7.76 8.39
N ASP A 60 6.18 6.49 8.72
CA ASP A 60 5.02 5.63 9.02
C ASP A 60 4.03 5.53 7.87
N TYR A 61 4.52 5.58 6.63
CA TYR A 61 3.70 5.42 5.45
C TYR A 61 3.03 4.04 5.45
N LEU A 62 1.71 4.01 5.28
CA LEU A 62 0.87 2.81 5.34
C LEU A 62 0.82 2.17 6.74
N MET A 63 1.33 2.84 7.76
CA MET A 63 1.38 2.32 9.12
C MET A 63 0.65 3.21 10.12
N ASP A 64 0.34 4.45 9.74
CA ASP A 64 -0.39 5.38 10.59
C ASP A 64 -1.88 5.22 10.33
N HIS A 65 -2.63 4.91 11.40
CA HIS A 65 -4.07 4.71 11.32
C HIS A 65 -4.80 5.93 10.74
N LEU A 66 -4.38 7.12 11.13
CA LEU A 66 -5.08 8.35 10.72
C LEU A 66 -4.91 8.67 9.24
N SER A 67 -3.79 8.30 8.65
CA SER A 67 -3.52 8.56 7.24
C SER A 67 -3.55 7.30 6.38
N PHE A 68 -3.97 6.17 6.95
CA PHE A 68 -3.88 4.89 6.27
C PHE A 68 -4.59 4.89 4.92
N ARG A 69 -5.83 5.34 4.88
CA ARG A 69 -6.61 5.35 3.63
C ARG A 69 -5.94 6.23 2.58
N THR A 70 -5.51 7.41 2.97
CA THR A 70 -4.83 8.33 2.06
C THR A 70 -3.54 7.73 1.53
N ASP A 71 -2.77 7.11 2.42
CA ASP A 71 -1.53 6.45 2.03
C ASP A 71 -1.78 5.30 1.06
N LEU A 72 -2.81 4.50 1.33
CA LEU A 72 -3.13 3.37 0.48
C LEU A 72 -3.60 3.82 -0.91
N GLU A 73 -4.43 4.85 -0.97
CA GLU A 73 -4.84 5.43 -2.24
C GLU A 73 -3.64 5.99 -3.01
N ASP A 74 -2.74 6.66 -2.32
CA ASP A 74 -1.54 7.20 -2.91
C ASP A 74 -0.66 6.09 -3.48
N ALA A 75 -0.48 5.00 -2.72
CA ALA A 75 0.32 3.87 -3.18
C ALA A 75 -0.26 3.24 -4.45
N VAL A 76 -1.58 3.03 -4.47
CA VAL A 76 -2.25 2.47 -5.65
C VAL A 76 -2.05 3.37 -6.87
N ASN A 77 -2.23 4.67 -6.71
CA ASN A 77 -2.07 5.61 -7.79
C ASN A 77 -0.64 5.65 -8.34
N LYS A 78 0.35 5.64 -7.45
CA LYS A 78 1.75 5.65 -7.86
C LYS A 78 2.14 4.37 -8.58
N LEU A 79 1.68 3.22 -8.08
CA LEU A 79 1.96 1.94 -8.72
C LEU A 79 1.30 1.86 -10.09
N GLU A 80 0.09 2.36 -10.23
CA GLU A 80 -0.61 2.39 -11.50
C GLU A 80 0.16 3.18 -12.55
N LYS A 81 0.81 4.27 -12.14
CA LYS A 81 1.57 5.11 -13.07
C LYS A 81 2.83 4.43 -13.59
N ILE A 82 3.43 3.55 -12.81
CA ILE A 82 4.67 2.88 -13.19
C ILE A 82 4.46 1.43 -13.67
N LEU A 83 3.22 1.00 -13.72
CA LEU A 83 2.85 -0.34 -14.19
C LEU A 83 2.91 -0.46 -15.76
#